data_18d013c166e09d1df570dc1febbef704
#
_entry.id   18d013c166e09d1df570dc1febbef704
#
_cell.length_a   1.000
_cell.length_b   1.000
_cell.length_c   1.000
_cell.angle_alpha   90.00
_cell.angle_beta   90.00
_cell.angle_gamma   90.00
#
_symmetry.space_group_name_H-M   'P 1'
#
loop_
_entity.id
_entity.type
_entity.pdbx_description
1 polymer ?
#
loop_
_entity_poly.entity_id
_entity_poly.type
_entity_poly.pdbx_seq_one_letter_code
_entity_poly.pdbx_strand_id
1 'polypeptide(L)'
;MYPPGASTTVTVAGVSEPLDGAARPGHFAGVATVVAKLLLQCGPDVAVFGEKDYQQLQVIRRLVRDLDIPVEILGGPIVRAEDGLALSSRNAYLTPAERAVAPILSRTLSQAVSRLHGGARVAEVEAEALATLQAAGFARVDYVEVRGAEGLARFGPGPVHGPARVLAAAMLGRTRLIDNMAV
;
A
#
# COMPACT_ATOMS: atom_id res chain seq x y z
N MET A 1 -8.86 2.45 -24.74
CA MET A 1 -8.80 3.12 -23.42
C MET A 1 -8.45 4.61 -23.57
N TYR A 2 -7.34 4.99 -24.21
CA TYR A 2 -6.93 6.38 -24.46
C TYR A 2 -6.95 6.66 -25.96
N PRO A 3 -7.94 7.42 -26.49
CA PRO A 3 -7.95 7.81 -27.90
C PRO A 3 -6.83 8.83 -28.18
N PRO A 4 -6.44 9.01 -29.45
CA PRO A 4 -5.51 10.08 -29.81
C PRO A 4 -6.01 11.45 -29.32
N GLY A 5 -5.13 12.25 -28.72
CA GLY A 5 -5.49 13.57 -28.16
C GLY A 5 -6.18 13.54 -26.80
N ALA A 6 -6.25 12.38 -26.12
CA ALA A 6 -6.77 12.33 -24.75
C ALA A 6 -5.95 13.24 -23.83
N SER A 7 -6.63 14.19 -23.14
CA SER A 7 -6.00 15.23 -22.31
C SER A 7 -6.59 15.36 -20.91
N THR A 8 -7.60 14.55 -20.59
CA THR A 8 -8.24 14.58 -19.27
C THR A 8 -7.45 13.74 -18.27
N THR A 9 -7.18 14.31 -17.11
CA THR A 9 -6.56 13.64 -15.97
C THR A 9 -7.43 13.80 -14.74
N VAL A 10 -7.63 12.73 -13.99
CA VAL A 10 -8.33 12.72 -12.70
C VAL A 10 -7.29 12.67 -11.58
N THR A 11 -7.40 13.57 -10.62
CA THR A 11 -6.52 13.64 -9.45
C THR A 11 -7.35 13.55 -8.17
N VAL A 12 -6.93 12.71 -7.25
CA VAL A 12 -7.53 12.56 -5.91
C VAL A 12 -6.53 13.11 -4.90
N ALA A 13 -6.84 14.26 -4.29
CA ALA A 13 -5.96 14.91 -3.31
C ALA A 13 -5.96 14.17 -1.95
N GLY A 14 -5.00 14.50 -1.09
CA GLY A 14 -4.87 13.99 0.27
C GLY A 14 -4.42 12.53 0.32
N VAL A 15 -5.31 11.58 0.16
CA VAL A 15 -5.02 10.13 0.26
C VAL A 15 -3.98 9.64 -0.74
N SER A 16 -3.79 10.32 -1.85
CA SER A 16 -2.82 9.98 -2.90
C SER A 16 -1.43 10.59 -2.68
N GLU A 17 -1.27 11.51 -1.74
CA GLU A 17 -0.04 12.31 -1.61
C GLU A 17 1.07 11.62 -0.81
N PRO A 18 0.81 10.95 0.34
CA PRO A 18 1.86 10.30 1.12
C PRO A 18 2.30 8.97 0.52
N LEU A 19 3.23 8.29 1.17
CA LEU A 19 3.64 6.91 0.87
C LEU A 19 4.07 6.74 -0.60
N ASP A 20 3.36 5.90 -1.36
CA ASP A 20 3.63 5.67 -2.78
C ASP A 20 3.40 6.93 -3.62
N GLY A 21 2.52 7.84 -3.21
CA GLY A 21 2.35 9.12 -3.90
C GLY A 21 3.57 10.01 -3.83
N ALA A 22 4.20 10.10 -2.65
CA ALA A 22 5.46 10.82 -2.46
C ALA A 22 6.63 10.14 -3.17
N ALA A 23 6.70 8.79 -3.10
CA ALA A 23 7.76 8.00 -3.72
C ALA A 23 7.65 7.92 -5.26
N ARG A 24 6.45 8.14 -5.81
CA ARG A 24 6.13 7.96 -7.24
C ARG A 24 5.22 9.08 -7.75
N PRO A 25 5.74 10.31 -7.94
CA PRO A 25 4.94 11.45 -8.39
C PRO A 25 4.12 11.12 -9.65
N GLY A 26 2.84 11.52 -9.67
CA GLY A 26 1.91 11.29 -10.79
C GLY A 26 1.31 9.89 -10.88
N HIS A 27 1.80 8.91 -10.12
CA HIS A 27 1.32 7.53 -10.17
C HIS A 27 -0.20 7.43 -9.95
N PHE A 28 -0.70 8.01 -8.87
CA PHE A 28 -2.11 7.90 -8.52
C PHE A 28 -3.03 8.73 -9.43
N ALA A 29 -2.55 9.79 -10.06
CA ALA A 29 -3.29 10.47 -11.11
C ALA A 29 -3.50 9.54 -12.32
N GLY A 30 -2.49 8.76 -12.70
CA GLY A 30 -2.61 7.72 -13.71
C GLY A 30 -3.61 6.64 -13.30
N VAL A 31 -3.52 6.12 -12.07
CA VAL A 31 -4.46 5.11 -11.52
C VAL A 31 -5.89 5.65 -11.50
N ALA A 32 -6.11 6.83 -10.93
CA ALA A 32 -7.45 7.43 -10.84
C ALA A 32 -8.07 7.63 -12.22
N THR A 33 -7.28 8.11 -13.18
CA THR A 33 -7.75 8.35 -14.56
C THR A 33 -8.13 7.04 -15.26
N VAL A 34 -7.27 6.00 -15.22
CA VAL A 34 -7.56 4.74 -15.88
C VAL A 34 -8.71 3.99 -15.24
N VAL A 35 -8.79 4.02 -13.88
CA VAL A 35 -9.87 3.34 -13.16
C VAL A 35 -11.21 4.05 -13.37
N ALA A 36 -11.25 5.39 -13.33
CA ALA A 36 -12.47 6.14 -13.66
C ALA A 36 -12.98 5.77 -15.07
N LYS A 37 -12.10 5.74 -16.07
CA LYS A 37 -12.46 5.35 -17.45
C LYS A 37 -12.96 3.91 -17.51
N LEU A 38 -12.32 2.98 -16.79
CA LEU A 38 -12.72 1.57 -16.78
C LEU A 38 -14.12 1.40 -16.16
N LEU A 39 -14.36 2.00 -14.98
CA LEU A 39 -15.65 1.93 -14.31
C LEU A 39 -16.78 2.54 -15.15
N LEU A 40 -16.53 3.69 -15.79
CA LEU A 40 -17.52 4.35 -16.68
C LEU A 40 -17.78 3.56 -17.98
N GLN A 41 -16.79 2.82 -18.49
CA GLN A 41 -16.97 2.01 -19.70
C GLN A 41 -17.64 0.66 -19.43
N CYS A 42 -17.34 0.03 -18.29
CA CYS A 42 -17.87 -1.29 -17.94
C CYS A 42 -19.20 -1.21 -17.19
N GLY A 43 -19.44 -0.13 -16.43
CA GLY A 43 -20.64 0.05 -15.61
C GLY A 43 -20.87 -1.11 -14.62
N PRO A 44 -19.87 -1.59 -13.85
CA PRO A 44 -20.06 -2.73 -12.97
C PRO A 44 -20.82 -2.31 -11.71
N ASP A 45 -21.62 -3.24 -11.14
CA ASP A 45 -22.22 -3.04 -9.81
C ASP A 45 -21.17 -3.17 -8.70
N VAL A 46 -20.16 -4.04 -8.90
CA VAL A 46 -19.09 -4.33 -7.94
C VAL A 46 -17.74 -4.37 -8.64
N ALA A 47 -16.72 -3.76 -8.03
CA ALA A 47 -15.33 -3.87 -8.46
C ALA A 47 -14.42 -4.27 -7.29
N VAL A 48 -13.56 -5.27 -7.51
CA VAL A 48 -12.65 -5.80 -6.48
C VAL A 48 -11.23 -5.33 -6.74
N PHE A 49 -10.60 -4.75 -5.71
CA PHE A 49 -9.20 -4.32 -5.74
C PHE A 49 -8.43 -4.98 -4.59
N GLY A 50 -7.22 -5.47 -4.87
CA GLY A 50 -6.40 -6.13 -3.86
C GLY A 50 -5.96 -5.19 -2.73
N GLU A 51 -6.12 -5.61 -1.49
CA GLU A 51 -5.64 -4.88 -0.31
C GLU A 51 -4.10 -4.77 -0.23
N LYS A 52 -3.38 -5.57 -1.01
CA LYS A 52 -1.92 -5.45 -1.09
C LYS A 52 -1.50 -4.05 -1.52
N ASP A 53 -2.18 -3.46 -2.48
CA ASP A 53 -1.99 -2.08 -2.93
C ASP A 53 -2.97 -1.15 -2.18
N TYR A 54 -2.85 -1.14 -0.83
CA TYR A 54 -3.85 -0.55 0.06
C TYR A 54 -4.09 0.94 -0.18
N GLN A 55 -3.04 1.72 -0.40
CA GLN A 55 -3.20 3.14 -0.74
C GLN A 55 -3.97 3.31 -2.06
N GLN A 56 -3.71 2.47 -3.05
CA GLN A 56 -4.48 2.46 -4.30
C GLN A 56 -5.96 2.19 -4.05
N LEU A 57 -6.28 1.19 -3.21
CA LEU A 57 -7.66 0.89 -2.83
C LEU A 57 -8.34 2.11 -2.17
N GLN A 58 -7.64 2.83 -1.27
CA GLN A 58 -8.18 4.03 -0.64
C GLN A 58 -8.38 5.18 -1.63
N VAL A 59 -7.47 5.37 -2.58
CA VAL A 59 -7.60 6.35 -3.66
C VAL A 59 -8.83 6.03 -4.53
N ILE A 60 -9.04 4.76 -4.88
CA ILE A 60 -10.18 4.33 -5.70
C ILE A 60 -11.51 4.50 -4.95
N ARG A 61 -11.55 4.13 -3.67
CA ARG A 61 -12.74 4.37 -2.82
C ARG A 61 -13.09 5.86 -2.74
N ARG A 62 -12.08 6.70 -2.61
CA ARG A 62 -12.26 8.17 -2.59
C ARG A 62 -12.77 8.68 -3.92
N LEU A 63 -12.15 8.25 -5.03
CA LEU A 63 -12.56 8.58 -6.38
C LEU A 63 -14.04 8.27 -6.64
N VAL A 64 -14.44 7.03 -6.33
CA VAL A 64 -15.82 6.55 -6.56
C VAL A 64 -16.83 7.35 -5.75
N ARG A 65 -16.52 7.60 -4.47
CA ARG A 65 -17.38 8.38 -3.59
C ARG A 65 -17.51 9.84 -4.04
N ASP A 66 -16.38 10.47 -4.39
CA ASP A 66 -16.36 11.91 -4.70
C ASP A 66 -16.93 12.23 -6.11
N LEU A 67 -16.98 11.22 -7.00
CA LEU A 67 -17.58 11.33 -8.33
C LEU A 67 -18.95 10.66 -8.46
N ASP A 68 -19.55 10.21 -7.36
CA ASP A 68 -20.85 9.54 -7.30
C ASP A 68 -20.97 8.39 -8.33
N ILE A 69 -19.85 7.65 -8.56
CA ILE A 69 -19.87 6.50 -9.49
C ILE A 69 -20.65 5.36 -8.80
N PRO A 70 -21.72 4.82 -9.43
CA PRO A 70 -22.59 3.83 -8.80
C PRO A 70 -21.97 2.43 -8.84
N VAL A 71 -20.88 2.22 -8.09
CA VAL A 71 -20.15 0.93 -7.99
C VAL A 71 -19.72 0.70 -6.54
N GLU A 72 -19.90 -0.52 -6.06
CA GLU A 72 -19.34 -0.95 -4.77
C GLU A 72 -17.88 -1.35 -4.92
N ILE A 73 -16.97 -0.78 -4.09
CA ILE A 73 -15.54 -1.12 -4.11
C ILE A 73 -15.20 -2.06 -2.96
N LEU A 74 -14.91 -3.30 -3.29
CA LEU A 74 -14.49 -4.33 -2.33
C LEU A 74 -12.97 -4.47 -2.28
N GLY A 75 -12.43 -4.70 -1.07
CA GLY A 75 -11.05 -5.09 -0.85
C GLY A 75 -10.89 -6.61 -0.94
N GLY A 76 -10.03 -7.09 -1.84
CA GLY A 76 -9.62 -8.49 -1.87
C GLY A 76 -8.44 -8.71 -0.91
N PRO A 77 -8.48 -9.73 -0.03
CA PRO A 77 -7.43 -9.95 0.97
C PRO A 77 -6.07 -10.23 0.33
N ILE A 78 -5.00 -9.92 1.06
CA ILE A 78 -3.63 -10.19 0.62
C ILE A 78 -3.39 -11.70 0.62
N VAL A 79 -3.11 -12.26 -0.54
CA VAL A 79 -2.69 -13.66 -0.66
C VAL A 79 -1.18 -13.74 -0.44
N ARG A 80 -0.73 -14.70 0.37
CA ARG A 80 0.67 -14.87 0.74
C ARG A 80 1.18 -16.27 0.35
N ALA A 81 2.47 -16.36 0.07
CA ALA A 81 3.16 -17.66 0.01
C ALA A 81 3.25 -18.27 1.42
N GLU A 82 3.61 -19.57 1.52
CA GLU A 82 3.74 -20.29 2.80
C GLU A 82 4.71 -19.64 3.79
N ASP A 83 5.73 -18.94 3.31
CA ASP A 83 6.71 -18.20 4.11
C ASP A 83 6.25 -16.78 4.51
N GLY A 84 5.02 -16.40 4.13
CA GLY A 84 4.40 -15.13 4.46
C GLY A 84 4.59 -14.02 3.43
N LEU A 85 5.42 -14.20 2.40
CA LEU A 85 5.63 -13.18 1.36
C LEU A 85 4.32 -12.89 0.61
N ALA A 86 3.91 -11.63 0.55
CA ALA A 86 2.76 -11.23 -0.26
C ALA A 86 2.98 -11.54 -1.74
N LEU A 87 2.01 -12.20 -2.38
CA LEU A 87 2.13 -12.58 -3.79
C LEU A 87 2.10 -11.35 -4.70
N SER A 88 3.04 -11.31 -5.63
CA SER A 88 3.18 -10.26 -6.62
C SER A 88 3.90 -10.78 -7.87
N SER A 89 3.52 -10.29 -9.05
CA SER A 89 4.28 -10.56 -10.28
C SER A 89 5.74 -10.08 -10.19
N ARG A 90 6.01 -9.07 -9.35
CA ARG A 90 7.38 -8.59 -9.11
C ARG A 90 8.27 -9.58 -8.39
N ASN A 91 7.71 -10.56 -7.68
CA ASN A 91 8.49 -11.61 -7.01
C ASN A 91 9.30 -12.46 -8.00
N ALA A 92 8.87 -12.53 -9.25
CA ALA A 92 9.60 -13.22 -10.33
C ALA A 92 10.94 -12.56 -10.69
N TYR A 93 11.17 -11.32 -10.29
CA TYR A 93 12.43 -10.59 -10.53
C TYR A 93 13.46 -10.78 -9.42
N LEU A 94 13.09 -11.42 -8.31
CA LEU A 94 14.01 -11.69 -7.21
C LEU A 94 14.96 -12.84 -7.57
N THR A 95 16.23 -12.65 -7.30
CA THR A 95 17.20 -13.75 -7.30
C THR A 95 16.86 -14.75 -6.18
N PRO A 96 17.36 -16.00 -6.22
CA PRO A 96 17.13 -16.96 -5.14
C PRO A 96 17.55 -16.43 -3.75
N ALA A 97 18.65 -15.69 -3.66
CA ALA A 97 19.11 -15.08 -2.42
C ALA A 97 18.16 -14.00 -1.93
N GLU A 98 17.72 -13.10 -2.80
CA GLU A 98 16.73 -12.06 -2.48
C GLU A 98 15.39 -12.68 -2.11
N ARG A 99 14.93 -13.72 -2.82
CA ARG A 99 13.68 -14.43 -2.52
C ARG A 99 13.69 -15.05 -1.11
N ALA A 100 14.83 -15.53 -0.63
CA ALA A 100 14.98 -16.05 0.73
C ALA A 100 14.87 -14.94 1.81
N VAL A 101 15.28 -13.71 1.49
CA VAL A 101 15.22 -12.54 2.37
C VAL A 101 13.84 -11.89 2.33
N ALA A 102 13.17 -11.87 1.19
CA ALA A 102 11.91 -11.13 0.96
C ALA A 102 10.83 -11.33 2.03
N PRO A 103 10.61 -12.53 2.62
CA PRO A 103 9.62 -12.74 3.69
C PRO A 103 9.90 -11.97 4.98
N ILE A 104 11.10 -11.41 5.15
CA ILE A 104 11.41 -10.57 6.31
C ILE A 104 10.49 -9.33 6.33
N LEU A 105 10.10 -8.81 5.16
CA LEU A 105 9.17 -7.69 5.09
C LEU A 105 7.86 -7.99 5.84
N SER A 106 7.18 -9.09 5.51
CA SER A 106 5.92 -9.46 6.17
C SER A 106 6.11 -9.81 7.65
N ARG A 107 7.21 -10.47 8.02
CA ARG A 107 7.53 -10.78 9.43
C ARG A 107 7.75 -9.51 10.25
N THR A 108 8.45 -8.53 9.69
CA THR A 108 8.66 -7.22 10.33
C THR A 108 7.33 -6.50 10.57
N LEU A 109 6.42 -6.51 9.58
CA LEU A 109 5.08 -5.92 9.76
C LEU A 109 4.26 -6.66 10.83
N SER A 110 4.31 -7.99 10.86
CA SER A 110 3.64 -8.79 11.88
C SER A 110 4.14 -8.46 13.29
N GLN A 111 5.46 -8.31 13.46
CA GLN A 111 6.06 -7.88 14.72
C GLN A 111 5.63 -6.47 15.10
N ALA A 112 5.59 -5.55 14.13
CA ALA A 112 5.11 -4.19 14.34
C ALA A 112 3.66 -4.18 14.84
N VAL A 113 2.76 -4.94 14.20
CA VAL A 113 1.36 -5.09 14.63
C VAL A 113 1.28 -5.63 16.06
N SER A 114 2.03 -6.68 16.39
CA SER A 114 2.06 -7.26 17.75
C SER A 114 2.51 -6.24 18.81
N ARG A 115 3.52 -5.43 18.48
CA ARG A 115 4.02 -4.36 19.35
C ARG A 115 2.98 -3.25 19.57
N LEU A 116 2.29 -2.84 18.50
CA LEU A 116 1.24 -1.82 18.58
C LEU A 116 0.04 -2.29 19.40
N HIS A 117 -0.37 -3.55 19.25
CA HIS A 117 -1.39 -4.16 20.11
C HIS A 117 -0.96 -4.21 21.60
N GLY A 118 0.34 -4.36 21.87
CA GLY A 118 0.91 -4.24 23.21
C GLY A 118 1.03 -2.82 23.75
N GLY A 119 0.53 -1.81 23.03
CA GLY A 119 0.54 -0.40 23.45
C GLY A 119 1.86 0.32 23.16
N ALA A 120 2.77 -0.25 22.37
CA ALA A 120 4.00 0.43 21.98
C ALA A 120 3.72 1.71 21.18
N ARG A 121 4.63 2.67 21.26
CA ARG A 121 4.51 3.95 20.56
C ARG A 121 4.79 3.78 19.07
N VAL A 122 4.00 4.44 18.24
CA VAL A 122 4.14 4.41 16.77
C VAL A 122 5.57 4.73 16.33
N ALA A 123 6.17 5.80 16.89
CA ALA A 123 7.51 6.21 16.51
C ALA A 123 8.59 5.15 16.79
N GLU A 124 8.46 4.42 17.90
CA GLU A 124 9.40 3.35 18.28
C GLU A 124 9.25 2.15 17.33
N VAL A 125 8.01 1.73 17.06
CA VAL A 125 7.71 0.60 16.19
C VAL A 125 8.16 0.86 14.75
N GLU A 126 7.94 2.06 14.22
CA GLU A 126 8.39 2.43 12.88
C GLU A 126 9.93 2.45 12.78
N ALA A 127 10.62 3.00 13.78
CA ALA A 127 12.08 3.03 13.81
C ALA A 127 12.69 1.63 13.89
N GLU A 128 12.14 0.75 14.74
CA GLU A 128 12.57 -0.65 14.85
C GLU A 128 12.33 -1.44 13.56
N ALA A 129 11.16 -1.28 12.96
CA ALA A 129 10.84 -1.94 11.70
C ALA A 129 11.76 -1.48 10.56
N LEU A 130 12.05 -0.18 10.48
CA LEU A 130 13.01 0.38 9.53
C LEU A 130 14.40 -0.24 9.72
N ALA A 131 14.91 -0.24 10.95
CA ALA A 131 16.23 -0.82 11.28
C ALA A 131 16.30 -2.32 10.96
N THR A 132 15.24 -3.08 11.24
CA THR A 132 15.13 -4.51 10.94
C THR A 132 15.24 -4.77 9.44
N LEU A 133 14.53 -4.01 8.61
CA LEU A 133 14.58 -4.16 7.16
C LEU A 133 15.97 -3.80 6.60
N GLN A 134 16.58 -2.71 7.10
CA GLN A 134 17.92 -2.32 6.69
C GLN A 134 18.97 -3.40 7.05
N ALA A 135 18.92 -3.94 8.28
CA ALA A 135 19.80 -5.01 8.73
C ALA A 135 19.62 -6.30 7.94
N ALA A 136 18.42 -6.57 7.43
CA ALA A 136 18.12 -7.73 6.59
C ALA A 136 18.61 -7.60 5.13
N GLY A 137 19.17 -6.44 4.74
CA GLY A 137 19.72 -6.23 3.40
C GLY A 137 18.77 -5.57 2.40
N PHE A 138 17.66 -4.97 2.87
CA PHE A 138 16.88 -4.07 2.01
C PHE A 138 17.68 -2.79 1.75
N ALA A 139 18.09 -2.58 0.49
CA ALA A 139 19.03 -1.53 0.11
C ALA A 139 18.47 -0.12 0.34
N ARG A 140 17.16 0.04 0.26
CA ARG A 140 16.43 1.27 0.55
C ARG A 140 15.06 0.95 1.08
N VAL A 141 14.67 1.57 2.16
CA VAL A 141 13.30 1.55 2.67
C VAL A 141 12.67 2.91 2.37
N ASP A 142 11.66 2.92 1.50
CA ASP A 142 10.98 4.17 1.11
C ASP A 142 10.15 4.68 2.28
N TYR A 143 9.45 3.77 2.96
CA TYR A 143 8.69 4.05 4.18
C TYR A 143 8.39 2.76 4.96
N VAL A 144 8.26 2.90 6.27
CA VAL A 144 7.48 2.05 7.16
C VAL A 144 6.64 2.99 8.00
N GLU A 145 5.32 2.97 7.83
CA GLU A 145 4.44 3.95 8.45
C GLU A 145 3.15 3.30 8.98
N VAL A 146 2.73 3.77 10.16
CA VAL A 146 1.42 3.46 10.75
C VAL A 146 0.45 4.57 10.36
N ARG A 147 -0.62 4.20 9.68
CA ARG A 147 -1.63 5.12 9.18
C ARG A 147 -3.03 4.70 9.59
N GLY A 148 -3.96 5.65 9.67
CA GLY A 148 -5.38 5.33 9.81
C GLY A 148 -5.86 4.42 8.68
N ALA A 149 -6.67 3.43 9.01
CA ALA A 149 -7.18 2.49 8.02
C ALA A 149 -8.01 3.21 6.95
N GLU A 150 -8.78 4.20 7.33
CA GLU A 150 -9.52 5.05 6.39
C GLU A 150 -8.77 6.37 6.15
N GLY A 151 -8.65 6.77 4.89
CA GLY A 151 -8.07 8.05 4.50
C GLY A 151 -6.57 8.21 4.76
N LEU A 152 -5.90 7.23 5.35
CA LEU A 152 -4.44 7.17 5.56
C LEU A 152 -3.88 8.34 6.37
N ALA A 153 -4.66 8.90 7.31
CA ALA A 153 -4.19 9.93 8.21
C ALA A 153 -2.97 9.48 9.01
N ARG A 154 -1.99 10.35 9.19
CA ARG A 154 -0.79 10.06 9.99
C ARG A 154 -1.16 10.03 11.48
N PHE A 155 -0.74 8.99 12.17
CA PHE A 155 -0.77 8.99 13.65
C PHE A 155 0.34 9.88 14.21
N GLY A 156 0.11 10.41 15.42
CA GLY A 156 1.16 11.01 16.22
C GLY A 156 2.17 9.96 16.72
N PRO A 157 3.25 10.38 17.40
CA PRO A 157 4.33 9.49 17.84
C PRO A 157 3.94 8.54 18.99
N GLY A 158 2.75 8.73 19.59
CA GLY A 158 2.22 7.95 20.71
C GLY A 158 1.62 6.60 20.31
N PRO A 159 0.82 6.00 21.21
CA PRO A 159 0.06 4.78 20.89
C PRO A 159 -0.96 4.98 19.79
N VAL A 160 -1.34 3.89 19.13
CA VAL A 160 -2.42 3.89 18.12
C VAL A 160 -3.78 4.08 18.81
N HIS A 161 -4.63 4.90 18.23
CA HIS A 161 -6.01 5.11 18.65
C HIS A 161 -6.96 4.87 17.45
N GLY A 162 -7.70 3.77 17.49
CA GLY A 162 -8.65 3.37 16.45
C GLY A 162 -8.05 2.51 15.34
N PRO A 163 -8.85 2.18 14.31
CA PRO A 163 -8.42 1.31 13.23
C PRO A 163 -7.21 1.85 12.48
N ALA A 164 -6.16 1.04 12.37
CA ALA A 164 -4.92 1.43 11.76
C ALA A 164 -4.36 0.35 10.84
N ARG A 165 -3.37 0.72 10.05
CA ARG A 165 -2.62 -0.18 9.18
C ARG A 165 -1.15 0.20 9.18
N VAL A 166 -0.28 -0.80 9.30
CA VAL A 166 1.15 -0.64 9.05
C VAL A 166 1.39 -0.88 7.57
N LEU A 167 2.05 0.05 6.90
CA LEU A 167 2.39 -0.05 5.48
C LEU A 167 3.89 0.10 5.30
N ALA A 168 4.48 -0.68 4.40
CA ALA A 168 5.89 -0.57 4.07
C ALA A 168 6.15 -0.71 2.57
N ALA A 169 7.19 0.00 2.11
CA ALA A 169 7.76 -0.17 0.79
C ALA A 169 9.29 -0.15 0.89
N ALA A 170 9.93 -1.16 0.31
CA ALA A 170 11.38 -1.29 0.38
C ALA A 170 11.95 -1.95 -0.88
N MET A 171 13.20 -1.60 -1.21
CA MET A 171 13.96 -2.17 -2.32
C MET A 171 14.78 -3.36 -1.83
N LEU A 172 14.59 -4.51 -2.45
CA LEU A 172 15.45 -5.68 -2.30
C LEU A 172 16.13 -5.95 -3.65
N GLY A 173 17.44 -5.74 -3.69
CA GLY A 173 18.14 -5.60 -4.96
C GLY A 173 17.49 -4.49 -5.82
N ARG A 174 17.07 -4.86 -7.03
CA ARG A 174 16.34 -3.94 -7.94
C ARG A 174 14.81 -4.04 -7.86
N THR A 175 14.29 -4.93 -7.01
CA THR A 175 12.84 -5.17 -6.90
C THR A 175 12.25 -4.38 -5.75
N ARG A 176 11.27 -3.53 -6.06
CA ARG A 176 10.49 -2.81 -5.04
C ARG A 176 9.36 -3.69 -4.54
N LEU A 177 9.42 -4.05 -3.27
CA LEU A 177 8.39 -4.80 -2.55
C LEU A 177 7.53 -3.85 -1.73
N ILE A 178 6.23 -4.10 -1.70
CA ILE A 178 5.27 -3.43 -0.82
C ILE A 178 4.48 -4.48 -0.07
N ASP A 179 4.13 -4.15 1.17
CA ASP A 179 3.25 -4.96 1.99
C ASP A 179 2.54 -4.09 3.04
N ASN A 180 1.47 -4.60 3.62
CA ASN A 180 0.78 -3.94 4.71
C ASN A 180 0.00 -4.95 5.57
N MET A 181 -0.31 -4.55 6.82
CA MET A 181 -1.10 -5.34 7.76
C MET A 181 -2.03 -4.43 8.58
N ALA A 182 -3.23 -4.91 8.88
CA ALA A 182 -4.13 -4.24 9.83
C ALA A 182 -3.56 -4.34 11.25
N VAL A 183 -3.79 -3.28 12.04
CA VAL A 183 -3.46 -3.17 13.46
C VAL A 183 -4.75 -3.30 14.27
#